data_85401c28addbf38642f2eadb6e75396d
#
_entry.id   85401c28addbf38642f2eadb6e75396d
#
_cell.length_a   1.000
_cell.length_b   1.000
_cell.length_c   1.000
_cell.angle_alpha   90.00
_cell.angle_beta   90.00
_cell.angle_gamma   90.00
#
_symmetry.space_group_name_H-M   'P 1'
#
loop_
_entity.id
_entity.type
_entity.pdbx_description
1 polymer ?
#
loop_
_entity_poly.entity_id
_entity_poly.type
_entity_poly.pdbx_seq_one_letter_code
_entity_poly.pdbx_strand_id
1 'polypeptide(L)'
;MRSERVVGDHVQMLGRTSLLVLGALSLAVVALAGCGGSASHALPTTSDGRPATVGVASTGLGDVLVDRQGRTLYLFARDSGTVSACTGACAVNWPPLLAQGTPLVGTGATPSGVGRTTRPDGLSQLTYNGNPLYTFVNDKKPGDTNGEGISAFGGSWFAVSPAGAKVAPRSQPQGGGGYGGGY
;
A
#
# COMPACT_ATOMS: atom_id res chain seq x y z
N MET A 1 -45.42 17.65 -43.68
CA MET A 1 -44.63 18.33 -44.73
C MET A 1 -43.20 17.93 -44.52
N ARG A 2 -42.77 17.07 -45.39
CA ARG A 2 -41.57 17.04 -46.26
C ARG A 2 -40.26 17.17 -45.49
N SER A 3 -39.52 16.09 -45.35
CA SER A 3 -38.68 15.45 -46.40
C SER A 3 -37.48 16.32 -46.75
N GLU A 4 -36.25 15.90 -46.44
CA GLU A 4 -35.35 15.49 -47.51
C GLU A 4 -34.10 14.81 -46.94
N ARG A 5 -33.78 13.70 -47.55
CA ARG A 5 -32.53 12.93 -47.48
C ARG A 5 -31.49 13.58 -48.39
N VAL A 6 -30.25 13.56 -48.02
CA VAL A 6 -29.13 13.57 -48.97
C VAL A 6 -28.20 12.41 -48.69
N VAL A 7 -28.17 11.55 -49.69
CA VAL A 7 -27.26 10.44 -49.92
C VAL A 7 -26.13 10.98 -50.80
N GLY A 8 -24.94 10.49 -50.59
CA GLY A 8 -23.79 10.72 -51.47
C GLY A 8 -22.58 9.98 -50.89
N ASP A 9 -22.35 8.81 -51.17
CA ASP A 9 -21.68 8.13 -52.30
C ASP A 9 -20.19 8.34 -52.41
N HIS A 10 -19.54 7.16 -52.26
CA HIS A 10 -18.35 6.65 -52.92
C HIS A 10 -17.09 7.53 -53.11
N VAL A 11 -15.94 7.02 -52.70
CA VAL A 11 -14.94 6.57 -53.65
C VAL A 11 -14.00 5.51 -52.97
N GLN A 12 -14.04 4.30 -53.52
CA GLN A 12 -12.98 3.31 -53.41
C GLN A 12 -11.80 3.74 -54.30
N MET A 13 -10.59 3.62 -53.83
CA MET A 13 -9.45 3.48 -54.72
C MET A 13 -8.54 2.36 -54.24
N LEU A 14 -8.57 1.31 -55.02
CA LEU A 14 -7.62 0.22 -55.09
C LEU A 14 -6.34 0.72 -55.80
N GLY A 15 -5.22 0.32 -55.27
CA GLY A 15 -3.91 0.47 -55.90
C GLY A 15 -2.88 -0.38 -55.17
N ARG A 16 -2.70 -1.48 -55.54
CA ARG A 16 -1.85 -2.43 -56.26
C ARG A 16 -0.36 -2.24 -55.97
N THR A 17 0.22 -3.30 -55.39
CA THR A 17 1.48 -4.03 -55.69
C THR A 17 2.79 -3.31 -55.70
N SER A 18 3.73 -3.84 -54.87
CA SER A 18 5.08 -4.33 -55.23
C SER A 18 5.73 -4.88 -53.99
N LEU A 19 5.95 -6.06 -53.90
CA LEU A 19 6.94 -7.11 -54.15
C LEU A 19 8.37 -6.78 -53.67
N LEU A 20 8.81 -7.58 -52.67
CA LEU A 20 10.15 -8.12 -52.40
C LEU A 20 11.36 -7.17 -52.24
N VAL A 21 11.98 -7.23 -51.05
CA VAL A 21 13.43 -7.58 -50.95
C VAL A 21 13.66 -8.28 -49.59
N LEU A 22 14.21 -9.48 -49.67
CA LEU A 22 14.84 -10.20 -48.57
C LEU A 22 16.08 -9.43 -48.08
N GLY A 23 16.18 -9.29 -46.78
CA GLY A 23 17.38 -8.83 -46.09
C GLY A 23 17.42 -9.41 -44.70
N ALA A 24 17.90 -10.63 -44.55
CA ALA A 24 18.20 -11.22 -43.27
C ALA A 24 19.42 -10.53 -42.67
N LEU A 25 19.20 -9.67 -41.67
CA LEU A 25 20.26 -9.20 -40.78
C LEU A 25 19.90 -9.61 -39.38
N SER A 26 20.44 -10.75 -38.96
CA SER A 26 20.35 -11.24 -37.58
C SER A 26 21.18 -10.33 -36.70
N LEU A 27 20.52 -9.36 -36.04
CA LEU A 27 21.10 -8.66 -34.89
C LEU A 27 20.79 -9.49 -33.64
N ALA A 28 21.80 -10.19 -33.17
CA ALA A 28 21.82 -10.80 -31.86
C ALA A 28 21.74 -9.68 -30.82
N VAL A 29 20.55 -9.40 -30.32
CA VAL A 29 20.36 -8.56 -29.11
C VAL A 29 20.75 -9.39 -27.90
N VAL A 30 21.98 -9.17 -27.42
CA VAL A 30 22.41 -9.64 -26.11
C VAL A 30 21.59 -8.84 -25.09
N ALA A 31 20.50 -9.43 -24.57
CA ALA A 31 19.78 -8.91 -23.44
C ALA A 31 20.66 -9.09 -22.20
N LEU A 32 21.35 -8.01 -21.79
CA LEU A 32 21.86 -7.92 -20.41
C LEU A 32 20.64 -7.90 -19.49
N ALA A 33 20.33 -9.05 -18.90
CA ALA A 33 19.41 -9.15 -17.79
C ALA A 33 20.06 -8.48 -16.56
N GLY A 34 19.92 -7.16 -16.49
CA GLY A 34 20.21 -6.40 -15.27
C GLY A 34 19.16 -6.75 -14.23
N CYS A 35 19.49 -7.65 -13.31
CA CYS A 35 18.73 -7.84 -12.07
C CYS A 35 18.87 -6.60 -11.18
N GLY A 36 18.24 -5.52 -11.58
CA GLY A 36 17.93 -4.39 -10.73
C GLY A 36 16.53 -4.62 -10.16
N GLY A 37 16.42 -5.38 -9.09
CA GLY A 37 15.17 -5.58 -8.38
C GLY A 37 14.74 -4.27 -7.71
N SER A 38 14.14 -3.35 -8.45
CA SER A 38 13.33 -2.30 -7.86
C SER A 38 12.14 -3.00 -7.22
N ALA A 39 12.11 -3.07 -5.89
CA ALA A 39 10.95 -3.51 -5.15
C ALA A 39 9.80 -2.56 -5.49
N SER A 40 9.02 -2.92 -6.50
CA SER A 40 7.77 -2.23 -6.79
C SER A 40 6.81 -2.54 -5.65
N HIS A 41 6.61 -1.60 -4.73
CA HIS A 41 5.61 -1.71 -3.69
C HIS A 41 4.24 -1.64 -4.38
N ALA A 42 3.68 -2.82 -4.67
CA ALA A 42 2.33 -2.91 -5.21
C ALA A 42 1.34 -2.32 -4.19
N LEU A 43 0.42 -1.48 -4.67
CA LEU A 43 -0.64 -0.96 -3.83
C LEU A 43 -1.58 -2.11 -3.41
N PRO A 44 -2.14 -2.07 -2.20
CA PRO A 44 -2.99 -3.14 -1.70
C PRO A 44 -4.29 -3.21 -2.51
N THR A 45 -4.65 -4.42 -2.90
CA THR A 45 -5.90 -4.71 -3.62
C THR A 45 -6.72 -5.76 -2.88
N THR A 46 -8.01 -5.78 -3.15
CA THR A 46 -8.93 -6.85 -2.75
C THR A 46 -8.69 -8.08 -3.64
N SER A 47 -9.29 -9.22 -3.30
CA SER A 47 -9.20 -10.45 -4.10
C SER A 47 -9.75 -10.31 -5.53
N ASP A 48 -10.64 -9.33 -5.78
CA ASP A 48 -11.19 -8.98 -7.09
C ASP A 48 -10.41 -7.84 -7.79
N GLY A 49 -9.22 -7.50 -7.29
CA GLY A 49 -8.31 -6.52 -7.89
C GLY A 49 -8.66 -5.04 -7.64
N ARG A 50 -9.66 -4.73 -6.79
CA ARG A 50 -10.03 -3.34 -6.49
C ARG A 50 -9.08 -2.72 -5.46
N PRO A 51 -8.81 -1.39 -5.50
CA PRO A 51 -7.98 -0.73 -4.50
C PRO A 51 -8.56 -0.93 -3.08
N ALA A 52 -7.77 -1.49 -2.18
CA ALA A 52 -8.18 -1.74 -0.80
C ALA A 52 -8.06 -0.48 0.06
N THR A 53 -8.95 -0.32 1.04
CA THR A 53 -8.87 0.75 2.06
C THR A 53 -7.83 0.40 3.13
N VAL A 54 -7.76 -0.88 3.49
CA VAL A 54 -6.77 -1.48 4.38
C VAL A 54 -6.27 -2.75 3.70
N GLY A 55 -4.97 -2.88 3.57
CA GLY A 55 -4.33 -4.06 2.99
C GLY A 55 -3.01 -4.34 3.69
N VAL A 56 -2.22 -5.25 3.13
CA VAL A 56 -0.90 -5.64 3.64
C VAL A 56 0.16 -5.35 2.60
N ALA A 57 1.31 -4.87 3.05
CA ALA A 57 2.50 -4.74 2.23
C ALA A 57 3.74 -5.17 3.02
N SER A 58 4.72 -5.74 2.31
CA SER A 58 6.02 -6.10 2.89
C SER A 58 6.93 -4.87 2.94
N THR A 59 7.53 -4.64 4.09
CA THR A 59 8.45 -3.53 4.37
C THR A 59 9.75 -4.02 4.99
N GLY A 60 10.64 -3.10 5.33
CA GLY A 60 11.82 -3.40 6.13
C GLY A 60 11.51 -4.02 7.50
N LEU A 61 10.33 -3.77 8.05
CA LEU A 61 9.87 -4.34 9.33
C LEU A 61 9.21 -5.72 9.17
N GLY A 62 8.93 -6.16 7.96
CA GLY A 62 8.10 -7.31 7.63
C GLY A 62 6.76 -6.85 7.04
N ASP A 63 5.75 -7.73 7.13
CA ASP A 63 4.42 -7.42 6.66
C ASP A 63 3.70 -6.49 7.63
N VAL A 64 3.18 -5.38 7.10
CA VAL A 64 2.44 -4.37 7.87
C VAL A 64 1.13 -4.04 7.18
N LEU A 65 0.18 -3.51 7.94
CA LEU A 65 -1.01 -2.92 7.37
C LEU A 65 -0.66 -1.61 6.67
N VAL A 66 -1.30 -1.39 5.52
CA VAL A 66 -1.15 -0.16 4.72
C VAL A 66 -2.52 0.35 4.26
N ASP A 67 -2.58 1.66 3.98
CA ASP A 67 -3.75 2.28 3.36
C ASP A 67 -3.76 2.09 1.83
N ARG A 68 -4.78 2.65 1.17
CA ARG A 68 -4.94 2.59 -0.30
C ARG A 68 -3.79 3.19 -1.10
N GLN A 69 -2.99 4.06 -0.49
CA GLN A 69 -1.80 4.67 -1.08
C GLN A 69 -0.53 3.89 -0.76
N GLY A 70 -0.63 2.77 -0.05
CA GLY A 70 0.52 1.97 0.39
C GLY A 70 1.29 2.58 1.56
N ARG A 71 0.72 3.58 2.25
CA ARG A 71 1.34 4.18 3.45
C ARG A 71 1.12 3.26 4.65
N THR A 72 2.15 3.10 5.46
CA THR A 72 2.09 2.28 6.67
C THR A 72 1.03 2.79 7.64
N LEU A 73 0.29 1.86 8.23
CA LEU A 73 -0.70 2.12 9.26
C LEU A 73 -0.10 1.85 10.64
N TYR A 74 -0.41 2.75 11.56
CA TYR A 74 0.11 2.75 12.92
C TYR A 74 -1.00 2.67 13.95
N LEU A 75 -0.69 2.12 15.12
CA LEU A 75 -1.45 2.21 16.36
C LEU A 75 -0.74 3.13 17.35
N PHE A 76 -1.49 3.72 18.26
CA PHE A 76 -1.00 4.59 19.31
C PHE A 76 -1.18 3.93 20.68
N ALA A 77 -0.09 3.76 21.41
CA ALA A 77 -0.09 3.03 22.68
C ALA A 77 -0.94 3.70 23.80
N ARG A 78 -1.37 4.97 23.61
CA ARG A 78 -2.26 5.66 24.54
C ARG A 78 -3.74 5.47 24.22
N ASP A 79 -4.07 4.93 23.06
CA ASP A 79 -5.48 4.62 22.75
C ASP A 79 -6.01 3.57 23.73
N SER A 80 -7.28 3.67 24.08
CA SER A 80 -7.93 2.72 24.98
C SER A 80 -9.01 1.96 24.19
N GLY A 81 -8.69 0.74 23.79
CA GLY A 81 -9.55 -0.03 22.91
C GLY A 81 -9.81 0.77 21.63
N THR A 82 -11.06 0.99 21.27
CA THR A 82 -11.44 1.75 20.08
C THR A 82 -11.38 3.28 20.27
N VAL A 83 -11.10 3.78 21.48
CA VAL A 83 -11.14 5.22 21.78
C VAL A 83 -9.80 5.86 21.44
N SER A 84 -9.81 6.78 20.47
CA SER A 84 -8.63 7.56 20.07
C SER A 84 -8.28 8.63 21.11
N ALA A 85 -7.04 8.61 21.59
CA ALA A 85 -6.45 9.68 22.42
C ALA A 85 -5.69 10.75 21.59
N CYS A 86 -5.56 10.54 20.28
CA CYS A 86 -4.82 11.43 19.40
C CYS A 86 -5.73 12.50 18.81
N THR A 87 -5.65 13.73 19.34
CA THR A 87 -6.43 14.91 18.91
C THR A 87 -5.52 16.11 18.69
N GLY A 88 -6.04 17.20 18.09
CA GLY A 88 -5.31 18.44 17.87
C GLY A 88 -3.98 18.22 17.13
N ALA A 89 -2.87 18.73 17.69
CA ALA A 89 -1.53 18.62 17.09
C ALA A 89 -1.08 17.17 16.87
N CYS A 90 -1.56 16.23 17.68
CA CYS A 90 -1.31 14.81 17.46
C CYS A 90 -1.92 14.36 16.12
N ALA A 91 -3.18 14.65 15.86
CA ALA A 91 -3.87 14.25 14.63
C ALA A 91 -3.34 14.96 13.36
N VAL A 92 -2.64 16.09 13.52
CA VAL A 92 -1.90 16.74 12.42
C VAL A 92 -0.68 15.93 12.01
N ASN A 93 0.08 15.41 12.98
CA ASN A 93 1.30 14.63 12.72
C ASN A 93 0.98 13.15 12.43
N TRP A 94 -0.09 12.64 13.02
CA TRP A 94 -0.59 11.28 12.88
C TRP A 94 -2.05 11.31 12.40
N PRO A 95 -2.27 11.58 11.10
CA PRO A 95 -3.62 11.66 10.58
C PRO A 95 -4.39 10.36 10.79
N PRO A 96 -5.60 10.42 11.37
CA PRO A 96 -6.45 9.25 11.52
C PRO A 96 -6.87 8.71 10.15
N LEU A 97 -6.91 7.39 10.00
CA LEU A 97 -7.49 6.77 8.82
C LEU A 97 -9.01 6.87 8.90
N LEU A 98 -9.58 7.89 8.24
CA LEU A 98 -11.02 8.15 8.29
C LEU A 98 -11.80 7.13 7.45
N ALA A 99 -12.95 6.72 7.98
CA ALA A 99 -13.87 5.82 7.33
C ALA A 99 -14.74 6.56 6.31
N GLN A 100 -14.52 6.31 5.02
CA GLN A 100 -15.34 6.80 3.93
C GLN A 100 -16.05 5.62 3.25
N GLY A 101 -17.37 5.57 3.34
CA GLY A 101 -18.14 4.45 2.78
C GLY A 101 -17.78 3.10 3.41
N THR A 102 -18.09 2.01 2.73
CA THR A 102 -17.72 0.66 3.20
C THR A 102 -16.23 0.41 2.97
N PRO A 103 -15.46 0.05 4.02
CA PRO A 103 -14.05 -0.27 3.86
C PRO A 103 -13.87 -1.49 2.97
N LEU A 104 -12.93 -1.42 2.02
CA LEU A 104 -12.50 -2.55 1.23
C LEU A 104 -11.24 -3.12 1.85
N VAL A 105 -11.26 -4.42 2.13
CA VAL A 105 -10.14 -5.12 2.77
C VAL A 105 -9.32 -5.84 1.72
N GLY A 106 -8.05 -5.54 1.66
CA GLY A 106 -7.11 -6.13 0.72
C GLY A 106 -6.59 -7.50 1.16
N THR A 107 -5.95 -8.18 0.22
CA THR A 107 -5.31 -9.47 0.48
C THR A 107 -4.34 -9.37 1.66
N GLY A 108 -4.33 -10.38 2.49
CA GLY A 108 -3.47 -10.46 3.69
C GLY A 108 -4.04 -9.79 4.94
N ALA A 109 -5.01 -8.88 4.82
CA ALA A 109 -5.73 -8.33 5.96
C ALA A 109 -7.01 -9.15 6.25
N THR A 110 -7.42 -9.19 7.52
CA THR A 110 -8.61 -9.96 7.95
C THR A 110 -9.84 -9.05 7.96
N PRO A 111 -10.88 -9.32 7.16
CA PRO A 111 -12.08 -8.48 7.09
C PRO A 111 -12.77 -8.27 8.44
N SER A 112 -12.88 -9.32 9.26
CA SER A 112 -13.47 -9.23 10.59
C SER A 112 -12.67 -8.40 11.59
N GLY A 113 -11.40 -8.09 11.28
CA GLY A 113 -10.57 -7.20 12.06
C GLY A 113 -10.90 -5.72 11.83
N VAL A 114 -11.45 -5.37 10.66
CA VAL A 114 -11.75 -3.97 10.32
C VAL A 114 -13.04 -3.53 10.98
N GLY A 115 -12.94 -2.49 11.79
CA GLY A 115 -14.07 -1.86 12.49
C GLY A 115 -14.05 -0.34 12.33
N ARG A 116 -14.87 0.31 13.16
CA ARG A 116 -14.99 1.78 13.19
C ARG A 116 -15.14 2.27 14.61
N THR A 117 -14.70 3.49 14.82
CA THR A 117 -14.96 4.23 16.06
C THR A 117 -15.35 5.67 15.72
N THR A 118 -16.10 6.31 16.61
CA THR A 118 -16.36 7.75 16.54
C THR A 118 -15.31 8.47 17.39
N ARG A 119 -14.60 9.37 16.79
CA ARG A 119 -13.59 10.20 17.45
C ARG A 119 -14.25 11.31 18.28
N PRO A 120 -13.51 11.94 19.24
CA PRO A 120 -14.03 13.09 19.99
C PRO A 120 -14.45 14.28 19.11
N ASP A 121 -13.88 14.41 17.91
CA ASP A 121 -14.24 15.44 16.91
C ASP A 121 -15.45 15.07 16.04
N GLY A 122 -16.12 13.95 16.33
CA GLY A 122 -17.29 13.44 15.62
C GLY A 122 -16.99 12.69 14.33
N LEU A 123 -15.73 12.65 13.89
CA LEU A 123 -15.34 11.93 12.67
C LEU A 123 -15.31 10.41 12.91
N SER A 124 -15.65 9.65 11.87
CA SER A 124 -15.54 8.18 11.90
C SER A 124 -14.14 7.76 11.47
N GLN A 125 -13.45 7.00 12.32
CA GLN A 125 -12.10 6.48 12.09
C GLN A 125 -12.15 4.96 11.96
N LEU A 126 -11.35 4.40 11.04
CA LEU A 126 -11.19 2.95 10.95
C LEU A 126 -10.37 2.43 12.12
N THR A 127 -10.76 1.23 12.57
CA THR A 127 -10.01 0.45 13.55
C THR A 127 -9.60 -0.88 12.95
N TYR A 128 -8.57 -1.50 13.52
CA TYR A 128 -8.22 -2.87 13.22
C TYR A 128 -7.96 -3.64 14.51
N ASN A 129 -8.67 -4.76 14.69
CA ASN A 129 -8.71 -5.53 15.93
C ASN A 129 -8.89 -4.64 17.18
N GLY A 130 -9.78 -3.65 17.07
CA GLY A 130 -10.11 -2.73 18.13
C GLY A 130 -9.15 -1.55 18.31
N ASN A 131 -8.05 -1.46 17.54
CA ASN A 131 -7.12 -0.34 17.62
C ASN A 131 -7.44 0.70 16.54
N PRO A 132 -7.58 2.01 16.87
CA PRO A 132 -7.68 3.07 15.89
C PRO A 132 -6.44 3.12 15.00
N LEU A 133 -6.66 3.35 13.69
CA LEU A 133 -5.59 3.35 12.69
C LEU A 133 -5.20 4.77 12.28
N TYR A 134 -3.89 4.99 12.13
CA TYR A 134 -3.29 6.26 11.76
C TYR A 134 -2.27 6.09 10.64
N THR A 135 -2.00 7.17 9.91
CA THR A 135 -0.82 7.31 9.07
C THR A 135 0.19 8.24 9.73
N PHE A 136 1.41 8.30 9.22
CA PHE A 136 2.44 9.23 9.69
C PHE A 136 2.81 10.23 8.59
N VAL A 137 2.87 11.53 8.93
CA VAL A 137 3.11 12.59 7.93
C VAL A 137 4.49 12.50 7.26
N ASN A 138 5.46 11.85 7.90
CA ASN A 138 6.80 11.69 7.34
C ASN A 138 6.98 10.40 6.54
N ASP A 139 5.97 9.56 6.42
CA ASP A 139 5.93 8.48 5.43
C ASP A 139 5.50 9.09 4.10
N LYS A 140 6.47 9.29 3.19
CA LYS A 140 6.26 10.02 1.92
C LYS A 140 5.97 9.11 0.73
N LYS A 141 6.30 7.83 0.85
CA LYS A 141 6.14 6.83 -0.21
C LYS A 141 5.76 5.46 0.36
N PRO A 142 5.19 4.56 -0.46
CA PRO A 142 4.96 3.18 -0.07
C PRO A 142 6.23 2.52 0.47
N GLY A 143 6.07 1.77 1.57
CA GLY A 143 7.18 1.09 2.25
C GLY A 143 7.93 1.91 3.29
N ASP A 144 7.68 3.22 3.39
CA ASP A 144 8.21 4.02 4.49
C ASP A 144 7.58 3.56 5.81
N THR A 145 8.42 3.46 6.84
CA THR A 145 8.03 3.06 8.21
C THR A 145 8.67 3.96 9.25
N ASN A 146 8.80 5.26 8.93
CA ASN A 146 9.51 6.23 9.76
C ASN A 146 8.82 6.50 11.10
N GLY A 147 7.56 6.08 11.23
CA GLY A 147 6.79 6.21 12.46
C GLY A 147 7.03 5.11 13.50
N GLU A 148 7.71 4.02 13.13
CA GLU A 148 7.92 2.89 14.04
C GLU A 148 8.75 3.27 15.25
N GLY A 149 8.24 2.94 16.44
CA GLY A 149 8.93 3.16 17.70
C GLY A 149 9.03 4.62 18.16
N ILE A 150 8.43 5.58 17.43
CA ILE A 150 8.44 6.99 17.84
C ILE A 150 7.66 7.15 19.15
N SER A 151 8.26 7.84 20.13
CA SER A 151 7.60 8.30 21.34
C SER A 151 7.23 9.76 21.20
N ALA A 152 5.95 10.06 21.08
CA ALA A 152 5.42 11.41 20.92
C ALA A 152 3.98 11.50 21.47
N PHE A 153 3.57 12.70 21.84
CA PHE A 153 2.23 12.97 22.39
C PHE A 153 1.88 12.11 23.62
N GLY A 154 2.92 11.73 24.39
CA GLY A 154 2.80 11.00 25.64
C GLY A 154 2.61 9.50 25.49
N GLY A 155 2.88 8.92 24.34
CA GLY A 155 2.86 7.48 24.07
C GLY A 155 3.74 7.09 22.90
N SER A 156 3.89 5.80 22.69
CA SER A 156 4.67 5.26 21.58
C SER A 156 3.77 4.84 20.41
N TRP A 157 4.32 4.91 19.22
CA TRP A 157 3.67 4.58 17.95
C TRP A 157 4.29 3.33 17.36
N PHE A 158 3.47 2.45 16.82
CA PHE A 158 3.94 1.18 16.25
C PHE A 158 3.21 0.87 14.96
N ALA A 159 3.95 0.41 13.95
CA ALA A 159 3.35 -0.15 12.74
C ALA A 159 2.50 -1.38 13.11
N VAL A 160 1.39 -1.55 12.42
CA VAL A 160 0.42 -2.61 12.70
C VAL A 160 0.72 -3.81 11.82
N SER A 161 0.89 -4.97 12.43
CA SER A 161 1.03 -6.25 11.73
C SER A 161 -0.33 -6.73 11.17
N PRO A 162 -0.35 -7.68 10.22
CA PRO A 162 -1.59 -8.29 9.74
C PRO A 162 -2.44 -8.95 10.84
N ALA A 163 -1.81 -9.34 11.96
CA ALA A 163 -2.50 -9.84 13.15
C ALA A 163 -3.17 -8.73 13.98
N GLY A 164 -2.97 -7.45 13.65
CA GLY A 164 -3.53 -6.31 14.38
C GLY A 164 -2.78 -5.93 15.65
N ALA A 165 -1.60 -6.47 15.85
CA ALA A 165 -0.69 -6.13 16.93
C ALA A 165 0.42 -5.20 16.42
N LYS A 166 1.15 -4.55 17.34
CA LYS A 166 2.39 -3.87 16.98
C LYS A 166 3.37 -4.86 16.33
N VAL A 167 4.10 -4.39 15.31
CA VAL A 167 5.15 -5.21 14.71
C VAL A 167 6.22 -5.48 15.76
N ALA A 168 6.59 -6.75 15.89
CA ALA A 168 7.71 -7.11 16.76
C ALA A 168 9.02 -6.66 16.09
N PRO A 169 9.98 -6.12 16.87
CA PRO A 169 11.33 -5.89 16.35
C PRO A 169 11.85 -7.20 15.72
N ARG A 170 12.37 -7.13 14.50
CA ARG A 170 13.05 -8.30 13.94
C ARG A 170 14.18 -8.68 14.88
N SER A 171 14.12 -9.87 15.45
CA SER A 171 15.29 -10.48 16.07
C SER A 171 16.33 -10.60 14.95
N GLN A 172 17.36 -9.76 14.99
CA GLN A 172 18.52 -9.99 14.14
C GLN A 172 19.02 -11.39 14.47
N PRO A 173 19.33 -12.24 13.48
CA PRO A 173 20.04 -13.47 13.78
C PRO A 173 21.31 -13.06 14.52
N GLN A 174 21.40 -13.42 15.79
CA GLN A 174 22.65 -13.30 16.53
C GLN A 174 23.65 -14.16 15.77
N GLY A 175 24.55 -13.50 15.03
CA GLY A 175 25.69 -14.16 14.43
C GLY A 175 26.41 -14.85 15.55
N GLY A 176 26.25 -16.19 15.63
CA GLY A 176 26.99 -17.01 16.53
C GLY A 176 28.48 -16.95 16.16
N GLY A 177 29.18 -15.95 16.66
CA GLY A 177 30.64 -15.89 16.67
C GLY A 177 31.14 -16.87 17.68
N GLY A 178 31.10 -18.17 17.33
CA GLY A 178 31.84 -19.19 18.06
C GLY A 178 33.32 -19.05 17.75
N TYR A 179 34.01 -18.21 18.49
CA TYR A 179 35.49 -18.32 18.60
C TYR A 179 35.81 -19.47 19.51
N GLY A 180 35.88 -20.68 18.96
CA GLY A 180 36.56 -21.81 19.57
C GLY A 180 38.05 -21.58 19.54
N GLY A 181 38.60 -20.95 20.56
CA GLY A 181 40.04 -20.97 20.84
C GLY A 181 40.39 -22.35 21.39
N GLY A 182 41.01 -23.19 20.57
CA GLY A 182 41.70 -24.40 21.05
C GLY A 182 43.15 -24.07 21.37
N TYR A 183 43.57 -24.44 22.53
CA TYR A 183 44.96 -24.67 22.86
C TYR A 183 45.22 -26.17 22.84
#